data_f8aa5afd4f046f833f32e6f3292e1512
#
_entry.id   f8aa5afd4f046f833f32e6f3292e1512
#
_cell.length_a   1.000
_cell.length_b   1.000
_cell.length_c   1.000
_cell.angle_alpha   90.00
_cell.angle_beta   90.00
_cell.angle_gamma   90.00
#
_symmetry.space_group_name_H-M   'P 1'
#
loop_
_entity.id
_entity.type
_entity.pdbx_description
1 polymer ?
#
loop_
_entity_poly.entity_id
_entity_poly.type
_entity_poly.pdbx_seq_one_letter_code
_entity_poly.pdbx_strand_id
1 'polypeptide(L)'
;ITEDREASKKDENARMFYYYMNGDDWEHVVDCDTQAIRRHDETIGRFFHKPLEGFVPDILLTGSREDEFICSLEKDYFERVYGEIIRKIGHGRIHLFDTGGHPAMLSNQQGFIEISSRFLED
;
A
#
# COMPACT_ATOMS: atom_id res chain seq x y z
N ILE A 1 0.71 -14.45 3.89
CA ILE A 1 1.78 -13.74 3.12
C ILE A 1 2.91 -14.71 2.74
N THR A 2 3.50 -15.48 3.67
CA THR A 2 4.64 -16.36 3.36
C THR A 2 4.25 -17.50 2.40
N GLU A 3 3.15 -18.18 2.66
CA GLU A 3 2.65 -19.28 1.82
C GLU A 3 2.28 -18.76 0.41
N ASP A 4 1.67 -17.61 0.32
CA ASP A 4 1.30 -16.98 -0.95
C ASP A 4 2.53 -16.61 -1.77
N ARG A 5 3.60 -16.09 -1.14
CA ARG A 5 4.84 -15.74 -1.83
C ARG A 5 5.62 -16.96 -2.29
N GLU A 6 5.65 -18.04 -1.51
CA GLU A 6 6.25 -19.30 -1.95
C GLU A 6 5.48 -19.93 -3.12
N ALA A 7 4.16 -19.78 -3.14
CA ALA A 7 3.33 -20.16 -4.29
C ALA A 7 3.61 -19.28 -5.51
N SER A 8 3.71 -17.97 -5.33
CA SER A 8 4.02 -17.01 -6.39
C SER A 8 5.39 -17.25 -7.03
N LYS A 9 6.40 -17.69 -6.27
CA LYS A 9 7.71 -18.06 -6.83
C LYS A 9 7.65 -19.26 -7.78
N LYS A 10 6.59 -20.07 -7.72
CA LYS A 10 6.37 -21.24 -8.60
C LYS A 10 5.52 -20.89 -9.81
N ASP A 11 4.80 -19.78 -9.78
CA ASP A 11 4.01 -19.26 -10.89
C ASP A 11 4.90 -18.55 -11.92
N GLU A 12 4.78 -18.92 -13.20
CA GLU A 12 5.65 -18.41 -14.26
C GLU A 12 5.50 -16.91 -14.48
N ASN A 13 4.27 -16.38 -14.43
CA ASN A 13 4.01 -14.96 -14.63
C ASN A 13 4.52 -14.12 -13.46
N ALA A 14 4.32 -14.60 -12.23
CA ALA A 14 4.83 -13.93 -11.04
C ALA A 14 6.37 -13.93 -11.01
N ARG A 15 7.01 -15.05 -11.42
CA ARG A 15 8.49 -15.12 -11.56
C ARG A 15 9.00 -14.13 -12.58
N MET A 16 8.38 -14.05 -13.75
CA MET A 16 8.75 -13.06 -14.79
C MET A 16 8.61 -11.64 -14.25
N PHE A 17 7.54 -11.33 -13.54
CA PHE A 17 7.34 -10.04 -12.91
C PHE A 17 8.43 -9.72 -11.87
N TYR A 18 8.73 -10.65 -10.96
CA TYR A 18 9.79 -10.48 -9.97
C TYR A 18 11.16 -10.28 -10.61
N TYR A 19 11.49 -11.09 -11.61
CA TYR A 19 12.74 -10.95 -12.36
C TYR A 19 12.83 -9.59 -13.06
N TYR A 20 11.76 -9.16 -13.72
CA TYR A 20 11.73 -7.87 -14.41
C TYR A 20 11.92 -6.68 -13.45
N MET A 21 11.37 -6.77 -12.25
CA MET A 21 11.43 -5.70 -11.24
C MET A 21 12.75 -5.70 -10.46
N ASN A 22 13.36 -6.86 -10.24
CA ASN A 22 14.48 -6.99 -9.30
C ASN A 22 15.78 -7.53 -9.93
N GLY A 23 15.77 -8.02 -11.17
CA GLY A 23 16.95 -8.58 -11.85
C GLY A 23 17.26 -10.02 -11.47
N ASP A 24 18.51 -10.43 -11.69
CA ASP A 24 18.95 -11.83 -11.57
C ASP A 24 18.85 -12.40 -10.13
N ASP A 25 18.94 -11.56 -9.12
CA ASP A 25 18.86 -11.92 -7.71
C ASP A 25 17.46 -11.78 -7.10
N TRP A 26 16.42 -11.71 -7.94
CA TRP A 26 15.02 -11.49 -7.54
C TRP A 26 14.54 -12.43 -6.42
N GLU A 27 14.95 -13.71 -6.41
CA GLU A 27 14.55 -14.65 -5.35
C GLU A 27 15.06 -14.19 -3.99
N HIS A 28 16.33 -13.78 -3.94
CA HIS A 28 16.94 -13.26 -2.72
C HIS A 28 16.23 -11.97 -2.25
N VAL A 29 15.91 -11.06 -3.17
CA VAL A 29 15.19 -9.82 -2.85
C VAL A 29 13.81 -10.12 -2.28
N VAL A 30 13.04 -11.01 -2.90
CA VAL A 30 11.71 -11.44 -2.40
C VAL A 30 11.80 -12.11 -1.04
N ASP A 31 12.84 -12.93 -0.79
CA ASP A 31 13.05 -13.57 0.51
C ASP A 31 13.41 -12.56 1.59
N CYS A 32 14.30 -11.63 1.30
CA CYS A 32 14.64 -10.55 2.23
C CYS A 32 13.44 -9.69 2.61
N ASP A 33 12.61 -9.31 1.63
CA ASP A 33 11.38 -8.55 1.86
C ASP A 33 10.38 -9.36 2.70
N THR A 34 10.20 -10.63 2.39
CA THR A 34 9.34 -11.53 3.17
C THR A 34 9.80 -11.66 4.63
N GLN A 35 11.11 -11.80 4.84
CA GLN A 35 11.69 -11.85 6.19
C GLN A 35 11.53 -10.52 6.94
N ALA A 36 11.69 -9.38 6.24
CA ALA A 36 11.49 -8.07 6.84
C ALA A 36 10.05 -7.88 7.32
N ILE A 37 9.05 -8.26 6.50
CA ILE A 37 7.64 -8.20 6.86
C ILE A 37 7.34 -9.09 8.08
N ARG A 38 7.84 -10.33 8.09
CA ARG A 38 7.66 -11.25 9.23
C ARG A 38 8.29 -10.71 10.51
N ARG A 39 9.53 -10.23 10.42
CA ARG A 39 10.20 -9.63 11.58
C ARG A 39 9.46 -8.42 12.10
N HIS A 40 8.92 -7.58 11.22
CA HIS A 40 8.08 -6.45 11.61
C HIS A 40 6.84 -6.92 12.36
N ASP A 41 6.12 -7.91 11.83
CA ASP A 41 4.91 -8.47 12.46
C ASP A 41 5.22 -9.08 13.85
N GLU A 42 6.29 -9.87 13.95
CA GLU A 42 6.71 -10.52 15.19
C GLU A 42 7.20 -9.54 16.28
N THR A 43 7.81 -8.41 15.88
CA THR A 43 8.44 -7.49 16.84
C THR A 43 7.59 -6.25 17.14
N ILE A 44 6.91 -5.72 16.16
CA ILE A 44 6.13 -4.48 16.24
C ILE A 44 4.64 -4.78 16.17
N GLY A 45 4.20 -5.66 15.28
CA GLY A 45 2.84 -6.16 15.13
C GLY A 45 1.78 -5.10 14.81
N ARG A 46 2.22 -3.91 14.37
CA ARG A 46 1.34 -2.80 13.96
C ARG A 46 1.97 -2.01 12.84
N PHE A 47 1.17 -1.48 11.95
CA PHE A 47 1.64 -0.79 10.75
C PHE A 47 2.53 0.42 11.10
N PHE A 48 2.10 1.25 12.05
CA PHE A 48 2.90 2.36 12.55
C PHE A 48 3.49 2.01 13.92
N HIS A 49 4.82 1.99 14.06
CA HIS A 49 5.49 1.75 15.33
C HIS A 49 5.65 3.01 16.18
N LYS A 50 5.51 4.19 15.58
CA LYS A 50 5.52 5.49 16.28
C LYS A 50 4.10 6.03 16.42
N PRO A 51 3.83 6.81 17.47
CA PRO A 51 2.57 7.54 17.59
C PRO A 51 2.35 8.48 16.39
N LEU A 52 1.12 8.56 15.91
CA LEU A 52 0.74 9.44 14.81
C LEU A 52 0.43 10.87 15.26
N GLU A 53 0.16 11.08 16.53
CA GLU A 53 -0.25 12.36 17.13
C GLU A 53 0.82 13.47 17.01
N GLY A 54 2.05 13.14 16.71
CA GLY A 54 3.14 14.09 16.48
C GLY A 54 3.54 14.24 15.01
N PHE A 55 2.73 13.72 14.09
CA PHE A 55 3.03 13.80 12.66
C PHE A 55 2.74 15.21 12.14
N VAL A 56 3.79 15.92 11.69
CA VAL A 56 3.70 17.33 11.28
C VAL A 56 3.52 17.52 9.77
N PRO A 57 4.15 16.69 8.89
CA PRO A 57 4.02 16.91 7.44
C PRO A 57 2.58 16.80 6.96
N ASP A 58 2.22 17.57 5.93
CA ASP A 58 0.95 17.39 5.25
C ASP A 58 0.86 15.98 4.65
N ILE A 59 -0.32 15.40 4.67
CA ILE A 59 -0.55 14.05 4.20
C ILE A 59 -1.77 13.98 3.28
N LEU A 60 -1.59 13.30 2.15
CA LEU A 60 -2.66 12.87 1.25
C LEU A 60 -2.71 11.34 1.24
N LEU A 61 -3.82 10.77 1.67
CA LEU A 61 -4.09 9.33 1.61
C LEU A 61 -4.96 9.04 0.38
N THR A 62 -4.51 8.11 -0.45
CA THR A 62 -5.21 7.74 -1.69
C THR A 62 -5.49 6.25 -1.74
N GLY A 63 -6.59 5.87 -2.35
CA GLY A 63 -6.97 4.47 -2.55
C GLY A 63 -8.06 4.35 -3.61
N SER A 64 -8.47 3.13 -3.91
CA SER A 64 -9.60 2.83 -4.79
C SER A 64 -10.62 1.96 -4.08
N ARG A 65 -11.91 2.29 -4.22
CA ARG A 65 -13.03 1.51 -3.64
C ARG A 65 -13.17 0.11 -4.27
N GLU A 66 -12.58 -0.09 -5.44
CA GLU A 66 -12.55 -1.36 -6.16
C GLU A 66 -11.19 -2.07 -6.08
N ASP A 67 -10.31 -1.67 -5.14
CA ASP A 67 -9.04 -2.35 -4.91
C ASP A 67 -9.29 -3.80 -4.47
N GLU A 68 -9.01 -4.75 -5.36
CA GLU A 68 -9.31 -6.17 -5.16
C GLU A 68 -8.54 -6.83 -4.02
N PHE A 69 -7.37 -6.29 -3.67
CA PHE A 69 -6.59 -6.82 -2.55
C PHE A 69 -7.14 -6.37 -1.19
N ILE A 70 -7.54 -5.11 -1.11
CA ILE A 70 -7.97 -4.50 0.15
C ILE A 70 -9.46 -4.70 0.39
N CYS A 71 -10.29 -4.39 -0.62
CA CYS A 71 -11.75 -4.46 -0.48
C CYS A 71 -12.28 -5.89 -0.43
N SER A 72 -11.48 -6.91 -0.80
CA SER A 72 -11.82 -8.32 -0.56
C SER A 72 -11.79 -8.71 0.92
N LEU A 73 -11.02 -7.97 1.73
CA LEU A 73 -10.92 -8.19 3.18
C LEU A 73 -12.04 -7.46 3.94
N GLU A 74 -12.30 -6.20 3.55
CA GLU A 74 -13.29 -5.33 4.18
C GLU A 74 -13.72 -4.25 3.18
N LYS A 75 -15.01 -4.16 2.88
CA LYS A 75 -15.54 -3.27 1.85
C LYS A 75 -15.22 -1.78 2.10
N ASP A 76 -15.32 -1.33 3.34
CA ASP A 76 -15.14 0.08 3.72
C ASP A 76 -13.77 0.29 4.42
N TYR A 77 -12.77 -0.54 4.07
CA TYR A 77 -11.45 -0.54 4.70
C TYR A 77 -10.78 0.83 4.64
N PHE A 78 -10.74 1.43 3.45
CA PHE A 78 -10.05 2.72 3.27
C PHE A 78 -10.72 3.84 4.05
N GLU A 79 -12.04 3.94 4.01
CA GLU A 79 -12.79 4.95 4.74
C GLU A 79 -12.53 4.85 6.24
N ARG A 80 -12.60 3.65 6.78
CA ARG A 80 -12.38 3.41 8.20
C ARG A 80 -10.92 3.66 8.60
N VAL A 81 -9.97 3.01 7.94
CA VAL A 81 -8.55 3.06 8.32
C VAL A 81 -7.95 4.44 8.07
N TYR A 82 -8.24 5.04 6.91
CA TYR A 82 -7.75 6.39 6.60
C TYR A 82 -8.39 7.45 7.50
N GLY A 83 -9.68 7.29 7.80
CA GLY A 83 -10.37 8.16 8.78
C GLY A 83 -9.75 8.09 10.17
N GLU A 84 -9.36 6.89 10.63
CA GLU A 84 -8.65 6.73 11.90
C GLU A 84 -7.26 7.37 11.89
N ILE A 85 -6.51 7.22 10.78
CA ILE A 85 -5.19 7.83 10.61
C ILE A 85 -5.30 9.36 10.68
N ILE A 86 -6.19 9.96 9.88
CA ILE A 86 -6.40 11.41 9.87
C ILE A 86 -6.86 11.91 11.25
N ARG A 87 -7.74 11.20 11.91
CA ARG A 87 -8.20 11.56 13.27
C ARG A 87 -7.06 11.57 14.29
N LYS A 88 -6.11 10.62 14.21
CA LYS A 88 -4.95 10.54 15.09
C LYS A 88 -3.92 11.63 14.78
N ILE A 89 -3.69 11.92 13.52
CA ILE A 89 -2.77 12.96 13.06
C ILE A 89 -3.35 14.35 13.35
N GLY A 90 -4.66 14.54 13.22
CA GLY A 90 -5.37 15.79 13.40
C GLY A 90 -5.42 16.68 12.15
N HIS A 91 -4.82 16.27 11.04
CA HIS A 91 -4.85 16.97 9.75
C HIS A 91 -4.62 16.00 8.60
N GLY A 92 -4.80 16.45 7.35
CA GLY A 92 -4.57 15.68 6.13
C GLY A 92 -5.82 15.58 5.25
N ARG A 93 -5.64 14.96 4.09
CA ARG A 93 -6.70 14.78 3.09
C ARG A 93 -6.82 13.32 2.71
N ILE A 94 -8.04 12.89 2.38
CA ILE A 94 -8.34 11.57 1.84
C ILE A 94 -8.95 11.76 0.46
N HIS A 95 -8.44 11.03 -0.53
CA HIS A 95 -9.06 10.92 -1.84
C HIS A 95 -9.21 9.46 -2.23
N LEU A 96 -10.43 8.99 -2.36
CA LEU A 96 -10.75 7.64 -2.82
C LEU A 96 -11.36 7.71 -4.21
N PHE A 97 -10.74 7.00 -5.14
CA PHE A 97 -11.31 6.80 -6.48
C PHE A 97 -12.47 5.79 -6.39
N ASP A 98 -13.55 6.06 -7.11
CA ASP A 98 -14.73 5.18 -7.09
C ASP A 98 -14.47 3.85 -7.78
N THR A 99 -13.60 3.85 -8.80
CA THR A 99 -13.26 2.67 -9.62
C THR A 99 -11.76 2.48 -9.76
N GLY A 100 -11.37 1.31 -10.24
CA GLY A 100 -9.99 0.94 -10.54
C GLY A 100 -9.36 0.02 -9.50
N GLY A 101 -8.60 -0.94 -9.99
CA GLY A 101 -7.92 -1.96 -9.18
C GLY A 101 -6.64 -1.45 -8.49
N HIS A 102 -5.95 -2.38 -7.85
CA HIS A 102 -4.68 -2.15 -7.15
C HIS A 102 -3.49 -2.00 -8.12
N PRO A 103 -2.57 -1.05 -7.87
CA PRO A 103 -2.70 0.09 -6.98
C PRO A 103 -3.42 1.27 -7.65
N ALA A 104 -4.15 2.05 -6.87
CA ALA A 104 -4.97 3.16 -7.34
C ALA A 104 -4.22 4.16 -8.24
N MET A 105 -2.93 4.40 -7.99
CA MET A 105 -2.10 5.31 -8.80
C MET A 105 -1.87 4.84 -10.24
N LEU A 106 -1.94 3.53 -10.50
CA LEU A 106 -1.82 2.98 -11.85
C LEU A 106 -3.17 2.89 -12.55
N SER A 107 -4.19 2.43 -11.84
CA SER A 107 -5.55 2.29 -12.41
C SER A 107 -6.24 3.64 -12.62
N ASN A 108 -5.85 4.69 -11.89
CA ASN A 108 -6.39 6.05 -11.96
C ASN A 108 -5.31 7.10 -12.27
N GLN A 109 -4.36 6.77 -13.13
CA GLN A 109 -3.13 7.53 -13.34
C GLN A 109 -3.35 9.04 -13.51
N GLN A 110 -4.23 9.44 -14.40
CA GLN A 110 -4.47 10.87 -14.66
C GLN A 110 -5.06 11.58 -13.44
N GLY A 111 -6.11 11.02 -12.84
CA GLY A 111 -6.72 11.58 -11.64
C GLY A 111 -5.74 11.62 -10.45
N PHE A 112 -4.90 10.59 -10.31
CA PHE A 112 -3.86 10.56 -9.29
C PHE A 112 -2.84 11.69 -9.49
N ILE A 113 -2.38 11.94 -10.72
CA ILE A 113 -1.47 13.05 -11.04
C ILE A 113 -2.13 14.39 -10.68
N GLU A 114 -3.38 14.60 -11.08
CA GLU A 114 -4.11 15.86 -10.83
C GLU A 114 -4.25 16.17 -9.35
N ILE A 115 -4.69 15.19 -8.54
CA ILE A 115 -4.88 15.39 -7.09
C ILE A 115 -3.55 15.56 -6.36
N SER A 116 -2.53 14.80 -6.75
CA SER A 116 -1.21 14.87 -6.13
C SER A 116 -0.52 16.20 -6.46
N SER A 117 -0.58 16.67 -7.72
CA SER A 117 -0.04 17.96 -8.10
C SER A 117 -0.70 19.10 -7.34
N ARG A 118 -2.03 19.10 -7.27
CA ARG A 118 -2.77 20.10 -6.50
C ARG A 118 -2.44 20.09 -5.02
N PHE A 119 -2.24 18.89 -4.45
CA PHE A 119 -1.84 18.74 -3.04
C PHE A 119 -0.45 19.31 -2.76
N LEU A 120 0.49 19.16 -3.71
CA LEU A 120 1.87 19.66 -3.58
C LEU A 120 2.01 21.16 -3.86
N GLU A 121 1.04 21.80 -4.51
CA GLU A 121 1.02 23.22 -4.83
C GLU A 121 0.36 24.07 -3.72
N ASP A 122 -0.45 23.46 -2.86
CA ASP A 122 -1.11 24.12 -1.71
C ASP A 122 -0.14 24.30 -0.52
#